data_c1adb8732a3cae4d1407a82f17b6eb4e
#
_entry.id   c1adb8732a3cae4d1407a82f17b6eb4e
#
_cell.length_a   1.000
_cell.length_b   1.000
_cell.length_c   1.000
_cell.angle_alpha   90.00
_cell.angle_beta   90.00
_cell.angle_gamma   90.00
#
_symmetry.space_group_name_H-M   'P 1'
#
loop_
_entity.id
_entity.type
_entity.pdbx_description
1 polymer ?
#
loop_
_entity_poly.entity_id
_entity_poly.type
_entity_poly.pdbx_seq_one_letter_code
_entity_poly.pdbx_strand_id
1 'polypeptide(L)'
;MDKNKTALLLAGLLAGLAWSQEEAVLDPRAELAKYVRYAEQHNPKLKQALARYKAALAKVPSASAWVDPRLTYGYFARPVETRTGPQEMRFSAAQTFPWKGKLDLKGRIAQQEAEVEGQRYEAIRRSLIFEVKAAYYDCYFLERAIVVSEENLRLLAHLEEVGRTRYRSGTGEHAPVLKAQVELGRLEDQLRSLRQQRRPAAARLNAALGRAATAPIAVPDSLPMAALDLDEEVLKERLQAANPTLQMRHTQARAQSLGVELAGKQFYPDLTVSLDYIHIGDRGENPLMAMATLNLPLWRSSYEAGERAAKLSHQAALQGVADEENRLVAELELALYKQRDAQSRSALYRDSLLPKAEQALNVTQRAFAADRSDFLAVIDAQRTLLEFQLAYERAQTDQAVHWAEIEKLVGEPTEEIQR
;
A
#
# COMPACT_ATOMS: atom_id res chain seq x y z
N MET A 1 50.98 -37.25 -34.46
CA MET A 1 50.87 -36.13 -35.48
C MET A 1 49.44 -35.61 -35.34
N ASP A 2 49.07 -34.48 -34.91
CA ASP A 2 49.56 -33.25 -34.26
C ASP A 2 48.41 -32.74 -33.41
N LYS A 3 48.64 -32.51 -32.15
CA LYS A 3 48.82 -31.21 -31.48
C LYS A 3 47.94 -30.08 -32.04
N ASN A 4 46.83 -29.79 -31.34
CA ASN A 4 46.69 -28.44 -30.80
C ASN A 4 45.54 -28.40 -29.79
N LYS A 5 45.90 -28.64 -28.55
CA LYS A 5 45.11 -28.24 -27.40
C LYS A 5 45.31 -26.74 -27.22
N THR A 6 44.44 -25.96 -27.76
CA THR A 6 44.36 -24.53 -27.39
C THR A 6 43.48 -24.44 -26.18
N ALA A 7 44.10 -24.31 -25.03
CA ALA A 7 43.48 -23.90 -23.80
C ALA A 7 42.93 -22.46 -23.98
N LEU A 8 41.66 -22.32 -24.20
CA LEU A 8 40.95 -21.04 -24.06
C LEU A 8 40.73 -20.82 -22.56
N LEU A 9 41.68 -20.09 -21.96
CA LEU A 9 41.51 -19.38 -20.72
C LEU A 9 40.37 -18.42 -20.93
N LEU A 10 39.17 -18.82 -20.51
CA LEU A 10 38.05 -17.90 -20.23
C LEU A 10 38.44 -17.05 -19.01
N ALA A 11 39.19 -15.97 -19.27
CA ALA A 11 39.22 -14.85 -18.38
C ALA A 11 37.78 -14.32 -18.32
N GLY A 12 37.04 -14.81 -17.34
CA GLY A 12 35.77 -14.24 -16.96
C GLY A 12 35.98 -12.77 -16.54
N LEU A 13 35.85 -11.86 -17.47
CA LEU A 13 35.52 -10.49 -17.20
C LEU A 13 34.17 -10.53 -16.52
N LEU A 14 34.19 -10.60 -15.19
CA LEU A 14 33.15 -10.06 -14.32
C LEU A 14 33.13 -8.54 -14.58
N ALA A 15 32.61 -8.15 -15.73
CA ALA A 15 31.97 -6.86 -15.89
C ALA A 15 30.80 -6.89 -14.93
N GLY A 16 31.07 -6.56 -13.67
CA GLY A 16 30.07 -6.06 -12.76
C GLY A 16 29.42 -4.90 -13.49
N LEU A 17 28.30 -5.17 -14.15
CA LEU A 17 27.30 -4.18 -14.42
C LEU A 17 26.86 -3.69 -13.04
N ALA A 18 27.68 -2.80 -12.45
CA ALA A 18 27.20 -1.78 -11.59
C ALA A 18 26.11 -1.08 -12.44
N TRP A 19 24.90 -1.53 -12.28
CA TRP A 19 23.76 -0.67 -12.54
C TRP A 19 23.96 0.49 -11.57
N SER A 20 24.68 1.52 -12.03
CA SER A 20 24.43 2.85 -11.54
C SER A 20 22.95 3.03 -11.83
N GLN A 21 22.11 2.83 -10.82
CA GLN A 21 20.81 3.47 -10.79
C GLN A 21 21.20 4.95 -10.91
N GLU A 22 21.15 5.46 -12.13
CA GLU A 22 20.98 6.86 -12.37
C GLU A 22 19.78 7.22 -11.49
N GLU A 23 20.07 7.77 -10.29
CA GLU A 23 19.04 8.40 -9.48
C GLU A 23 18.48 9.47 -10.40
N ALA A 24 17.40 9.14 -11.08
CA ALA A 24 16.69 10.08 -11.93
C ALA A 24 16.39 11.25 -11.02
N VAL A 25 17.18 12.32 -11.16
CA VAL A 25 16.95 13.57 -10.47
C VAL A 25 15.60 14.03 -10.96
N LEU A 26 14.57 13.73 -10.15
CA LEU A 26 13.24 14.20 -10.44
C LEU A 26 13.35 15.72 -10.52
N ASP A 27 12.99 16.27 -11.68
CA ASP A 27 12.97 17.69 -11.96
C ASP A 27 12.44 18.44 -10.72
N PRO A 28 13.13 19.45 -10.20
CA PRO A 28 12.67 20.26 -9.07
C PRO A 28 11.25 20.80 -9.19
N ARG A 29 10.76 20.91 -10.41
CA ARG A 29 9.38 21.29 -10.74
C ARG A 29 8.49 20.09 -11.06
N ALA A 30 8.91 18.87 -10.65
CA ALA A 30 8.16 17.67 -10.96
C ALA A 30 6.76 17.74 -10.34
N GLU A 31 5.73 17.60 -11.18
CA GLU A 31 4.36 17.42 -10.74
C GLU A 31 4.22 16.15 -9.88
N LEU A 32 3.37 16.19 -8.89
CA LEU A 32 3.09 15.05 -8.00
C LEU A 32 2.86 13.73 -8.76
N ALA A 33 2.23 13.82 -9.94
CA ALA A 33 2.02 12.66 -10.82
C ALA A 33 3.32 11.93 -11.21
N LYS A 34 4.44 12.64 -11.34
CA LYS A 34 5.75 12.01 -11.63
C LYS A 34 6.26 11.21 -10.44
N TYR A 35 6.07 11.71 -9.21
CA TYR A 35 6.41 10.99 -7.99
C TYR A 35 5.56 9.72 -7.83
N VAL A 36 4.26 9.82 -8.09
CA VAL A 36 3.34 8.66 -8.05
C VAL A 36 3.78 7.59 -9.05
N ARG A 37 4.00 7.94 -10.32
CA ARG A 37 4.47 7.00 -11.35
C ARG A 37 5.80 6.36 -10.99
N TYR A 38 6.73 7.14 -10.45
CA TYR A 38 8.02 6.62 -10.01
C TYR A 38 7.85 5.57 -8.89
N ALA A 39 7.02 5.87 -7.88
CA ALA A 39 6.72 4.94 -6.80
C ALA A 39 6.10 3.62 -7.32
N GLU A 40 5.14 3.70 -8.23
CA GLU A 40 4.51 2.53 -8.84
C GLU A 40 5.51 1.61 -9.54
N GLN A 41 6.54 2.19 -10.18
CA GLN A 41 7.56 1.42 -10.91
C GLN A 41 8.66 0.87 -10.00
N HIS A 42 9.02 1.57 -8.91
CA HIS A 42 10.23 1.29 -8.15
C HIS A 42 9.98 0.76 -6.74
N ASN A 43 8.80 1.02 -6.14
CA ASN A 43 8.55 0.64 -4.75
C ASN A 43 8.64 -0.87 -4.52
N PRO A 44 9.49 -1.35 -3.58
CA PRO A 44 9.69 -2.78 -3.33
C PRO A 44 8.44 -3.49 -2.79
N LYS A 45 7.61 -2.81 -1.97
CA LYS A 45 6.36 -3.35 -1.41
C LYS A 45 5.36 -3.68 -2.52
N LEU A 46 5.26 -2.81 -3.54
CA LEU A 46 4.39 -3.03 -4.69
C LEU A 46 4.92 -4.15 -5.59
N LYS A 47 6.24 -4.20 -5.85
CA LYS A 47 6.88 -5.29 -6.58
C LYS A 47 6.69 -6.64 -5.88
N GLN A 48 6.78 -6.68 -4.55
CA GLN A 48 6.50 -7.87 -3.75
C GLN A 48 5.04 -8.34 -3.92
N ALA A 49 4.07 -7.41 -3.87
CA ALA A 49 2.66 -7.74 -4.06
C ALA A 49 2.39 -8.29 -5.47
N LEU A 50 2.98 -7.68 -6.50
CA LEU A 50 2.88 -8.17 -7.88
C LEU A 50 3.47 -9.58 -8.04
N ALA A 51 4.60 -9.84 -7.38
CA ALA A 51 5.21 -11.17 -7.40
C ALA A 51 4.31 -12.22 -6.73
N ARG A 52 3.63 -11.89 -5.62
CA ARG A 52 2.65 -12.76 -4.96
C ARG A 52 1.47 -13.06 -5.88
N TYR A 53 0.91 -12.04 -6.54
CA TYR A 53 -0.16 -12.22 -7.51
C TYR A 53 0.25 -13.15 -8.65
N LYS A 54 1.42 -12.92 -9.26
CA LYS A 54 1.96 -13.79 -10.32
C LYS A 54 2.18 -15.23 -9.83
N ALA A 55 2.66 -15.40 -8.59
CA ALA A 55 2.84 -16.71 -7.99
C ALA A 55 1.50 -17.43 -7.76
N ALA A 56 0.45 -16.72 -7.35
CA ALA A 56 -0.89 -17.28 -7.21
C ALA A 56 -1.47 -17.70 -8.57
N LEU A 57 -1.33 -16.87 -9.61
CA LEU A 57 -1.73 -17.24 -10.98
C LEU A 57 -1.00 -18.49 -11.48
N ALA A 58 0.30 -18.62 -11.20
CA ALA A 58 1.08 -19.79 -11.59
C ALA A 58 0.65 -21.10 -10.89
N LYS A 59 -0.05 -21.01 -9.75
CA LYS A 59 -0.62 -22.17 -9.04
C LYS A 59 -1.90 -22.71 -9.67
N VAL A 60 -2.64 -21.91 -10.43
CA VAL A 60 -3.94 -22.29 -10.99
C VAL A 60 -3.85 -23.55 -11.86
N PRO A 61 -2.91 -23.67 -12.83
CA PRO A 61 -2.77 -24.90 -13.62
C PRO A 61 -2.45 -26.13 -12.77
N SER A 62 -1.61 -26.00 -11.74
CA SER A 62 -1.24 -27.13 -10.88
C SER A 62 -2.40 -27.60 -9.99
N ALA A 63 -3.30 -26.70 -9.59
CA ALA A 63 -4.46 -27.04 -8.77
C ALA A 63 -5.49 -27.89 -9.53
N SER A 64 -5.61 -27.71 -10.85
CA SER A 64 -6.49 -28.48 -11.73
C SER A 64 -5.83 -29.65 -12.44
N ALA A 65 -4.52 -29.84 -12.22
CA ALA A 65 -3.73 -30.90 -12.84
C ALA A 65 -4.16 -32.29 -12.34
N TRP A 66 -4.00 -33.27 -13.22
CA TRP A 66 -4.14 -34.67 -12.84
C TRP A 66 -3.06 -35.04 -11.81
N VAL A 67 -3.41 -35.96 -10.91
CA VAL A 67 -2.43 -36.56 -10.00
C VAL A 67 -1.42 -37.35 -10.83
N ASP A 68 -0.13 -37.23 -10.49
CA ASP A 68 0.93 -37.92 -11.24
C ASP A 68 0.75 -39.45 -11.26
N PRO A 69 1.05 -40.11 -12.39
CA PRO A 69 1.07 -41.54 -12.46
C PRO A 69 2.08 -42.10 -11.47
N ARG A 70 1.71 -43.12 -10.74
CA ARG A 70 2.62 -43.82 -9.80
C ARG A 70 3.23 -45.05 -10.46
N LEU A 71 4.54 -45.10 -10.60
CA LEU A 71 5.27 -46.26 -11.02
C LEU A 71 5.85 -46.94 -9.78
N THR A 72 5.66 -48.27 -9.68
CA THR A 72 6.16 -49.04 -8.57
C THR A 72 6.98 -50.20 -9.13
N TYR A 73 8.21 -50.39 -8.61
CA TYR A 73 9.03 -51.54 -8.85
C TYR A 73 9.14 -52.32 -7.55
N GLY A 74 8.87 -53.59 -7.60
CA GLY A 74 9.04 -54.54 -6.49
C GLY A 74 9.96 -55.66 -6.89
N TYR A 75 10.92 -56.02 -6.01
CA TYR A 75 11.80 -57.16 -6.15
C TYR A 75 11.55 -58.13 -5.00
N PHE A 76 11.35 -59.42 -5.34
CA PHE A 76 11.11 -60.45 -4.36
C PHE A 76 12.48 -61.02 -3.90
N ALA A 77 13.00 -60.56 -2.76
CA ALA A 77 14.24 -61.06 -2.17
C ALA A 77 14.18 -62.56 -1.83
N ARG A 78 12.97 -63.09 -1.65
CA ARG A 78 12.64 -64.50 -1.59
C ARG A 78 11.51 -64.72 -2.58
N PRO A 79 11.76 -65.37 -3.71
CA PRO A 79 10.75 -65.64 -4.72
C PRO A 79 9.57 -66.41 -4.15
N VAL A 80 8.38 -66.06 -4.62
CA VAL A 80 7.17 -66.81 -4.31
C VAL A 80 6.98 -67.83 -5.43
N GLU A 81 7.05 -69.15 -5.09
CA GLU A 81 6.85 -70.21 -6.05
C GLU A 81 5.41 -70.25 -6.54
N THR A 82 5.27 -70.29 -7.85
CA THR A 82 3.98 -70.48 -8.50
C THR A 82 4.02 -71.74 -9.39
N ARG A 83 2.86 -72.20 -9.86
CA ARG A 83 2.81 -73.35 -10.76
C ARG A 83 3.68 -73.20 -12.03
N THR A 84 3.91 -71.98 -12.46
CA THR A 84 4.64 -71.63 -13.70
C THR A 84 6.06 -71.09 -13.45
N GLY A 85 6.53 -71.02 -12.18
CA GLY A 85 7.85 -70.57 -11.78
C GLY A 85 7.85 -69.53 -10.68
N PRO A 86 9.06 -69.15 -10.16
CA PRO A 86 9.17 -68.17 -9.09
C PRO A 86 8.90 -66.73 -9.55
N GLN A 87 8.11 -65.95 -8.75
CA GLN A 87 7.96 -64.53 -8.96
C GLN A 87 9.20 -63.78 -8.49
N GLU A 88 9.85 -63.06 -9.39
CA GLU A 88 11.10 -62.34 -9.10
C GLU A 88 10.91 -60.85 -9.02
N MET A 89 10.15 -60.26 -9.91
CA MET A 89 9.96 -58.80 -10.01
C MET A 89 8.49 -58.42 -10.34
N ARG A 90 8.07 -57.27 -9.86
CA ARG A 90 6.77 -56.65 -10.18
C ARG A 90 6.99 -55.24 -10.64
N PHE A 91 6.36 -54.87 -11.75
CA PHE A 91 6.24 -53.50 -12.24
C PHE A 91 4.76 -53.14 -12.22
N SER A 92 4.46 -51.96 -11.62
CA SER A 92 3.08 -51.48 -11.56
C SER A 92 3.05 -50.03 -12.00
N ALA A 93 2.12 -49.69 -12.87
CA ALA A 93 1.77 -48.32 -13.23
C ALA A 93 0.34 -48.02 -12.78
N ALA A 94 0.13 -47.02 -11.98
CA ALA A 94 -1.19 -46.66 -11.46
C ALA A 94 -1.51 -45.18 -11.71
N GLN A 95 -2.75 -44.88 -12.18
CA GLN A 95 -3.25 -43.57 -12.37
C GLN A 95 -4.55 -43.39 -11.58
N THR A 96 -4.60 -42.31 -10.75
CA THR A 96 -5.82 -41.93 -10.02
C THR A 96 -6.59 -40.88 -10.79
N PHE A 97 -7.86 -41.14 -10.95
CA PHE A 97 -8.86 -40.26 -11.57
C PHE A 97 -9.81 -39.77 -10.50
N PRO A 98 -9.62 -38.51 -9.98
CA PRO A 98 -10.57 -37.93 -9.04
C PRO A 98 -11.96 -37.83 -9.63
N TRP A 99 -12.99 -37.92 -8.77
CA TRP A 99 -14.37 -37.83 -9.23
C TRP A 99 -14.61 -36.56 -10.06
N LYS A 100 -15.47 -36.70 -11.06
CA LYS A 100 -15.80 -35.62 -12.02
C LYS A 100 -16.16 -34.32 -11.28
N GLY A 101 -15.49 -33.24 -11.64
CA GLY A 101 -15.66 -31.89 -11.10
C GLY A 101 -14.79 -31.55 -9.89
N LYS A 102 -14.10 -32.51 -9.24
CA LYS A 102 -13.15 -32.20 -8.13
C LYS A 102 -12.00 -31.35 -8.60
N LEU A 103 -11.36 -31.68 -9.73
CA LEU A 103 -10.23 -30.94 -10.28
C LEU A 103 -10.65 -29.56 -10.81
N ASP A 104 -11.82 -29.49 -11.48
CA ASP A 104 -12.38 -28.23 -11.95
C ASP A 104 -12.62 -27.27 -10.76
N LEU A 105 -13.28 -27.74 -9.71
CA LEU A 105 -13.51 -26.92 -8.50
C LEU A 105 -12.22 -26.48 -7.84
N LYS A 106 -11.20 -27.35 -7.75
CA LYS A 106 -9.87 -26.96 -7.24
C LYS A 106 -9.23 -25.86 -8.09
N GLY A 107 -9.32 -25.98 -9.41
CA GLY A 107 -8.83 -24.96 -10.34
C GLY A 107 -9.55 -23.63 -10.17
N ARG A 108 -10.89 -23.65 -10.06
CA ARG A 108 -11.72 -22.46 -9.84
C ARG A 108 -11.45 -21.80 -8.48
N ILE A 109 -11.24 -22.59 -7.42
CA ILE A 109 -10.84 -22.07 -6.11
C ILE A 109 -9.48 -21.38 -6.23
N ALA A 110 -8.49 -22.03 -6.82
CA ALA A 110 -7.16 -21.44 -7.02
C ALA A 110 -7.21 -20.15 -7.88
N GLN A 111 -8.12 -20.08 -8.85
CA GLN A 111 -8.37 -18.88 -9.64
C GLN A 111 -8.93 -17.74 -8.79
N GLN A 112 -9.92 -18.03 -7.92
CA GLN A 112 -10.44 -17.01 -6.99
C GLN A 112 -9.38 -16.57 -5.97
N GLU A 113 -8.53 -17.48 -5.49
CA GLU A 113 -7.40 -17.15 -4.61
C GLU A 113 -6.38 -16.25 -5.32
N ALA A 114 -6.10 -16.49 -6.60
CA ALA A 114 -5.26 -15.62 -7.41
C ALA A 114 -5.89 -14.23 -7.60
N GLU A 115 -7.20 -14.15 -7.83
CA GLU A 115 -7.94 -12.89 -7.91
C GLU A 115 -7.90 -12.12 -6.59
N VAL A 116 -7.97 -12.79 -5.44
CA VAL A 116 -7.76 -12.18 -4.11
C VAL A 116 -6.39 -11.51 -4.01
N GLU A 117 -5.33 -12.15 -4.50
CA GLU A 117 -3.99 -11.55 -4.52
C GLU A 117 -3.91 -10.39 -5.53
N GLY A 118 -4.67 -10.43 -6.63
CA GLY A 118 -4.83 -9.32 -7.58
C GLY A 118 -5.46 -8.10 -6.91
N GLN A 119 -6.58 -8.27 -6.20
CA GLN A 119 -7.24 -7.20 -5.46
C GLN A 119 -6.36 -6.67 -4.31
N ARG A 120 -5.59 -7.54 -3.67
CA ARG A 120 -4.60 -7.13 -2.66
C ARG A 120 -3.49 -6.27 -3.25
N TYR A 121 -3.02 -6.60 -4.45
CA TYR A 121 -2.05 -5.76 -5.17
C TYR A 121 -2.62 -4.36 -5.43
N GLU A 122 -3.86 -4.25 -5.90
CA GLU A 122 -4.52 -2.96 -6.12
C GLU A 122 -4.74 -2.17 -4.82
N ALA A 123 -5.10 -2.83 -3.73
CA ALA A 123 -5.22 -2.18 -2.42
C ALA A 123 -3.87 -1.61 -1.94
N ILE A 124 -2.79 -2.36 -2.11
CA ILE A 124 -1.42 -1.92 -1.78
C ILE A 124 -0.99 -0.77 -2.69
N ARG A 125 -1.31 -0.83 -3.99
CA ARG A 125 -1.03 0.23 -4.95
C ARG A 125 -1.69 1.55 -4.54
N ARG A 126 -2.98 1.53 -4.22
CA ARG A 126 -3.74 2.72 -3.79
C ARG A 126 -3.23 3.26 -2.45
N SER A 127 -2.90 2.38 -1.51
CA SER A 127 -2.27 2.79 -0.26
C SER A 127 -0.92 3.47 -0.49
N LEU A 128 -0.12 2.96 -1.42
CA LEU A 128 1.16 3.57 -1.81
C LEU A 128 0.97 4.96 -2.43
N ILE A 129 -0.01 5.11 -3.34
CA ILE A 129 -0.32 6.42 -3.94
C ILE A 129 -0.69 7.43 -2.84
N PHE A 130 -1.55 7.03 -1.89
CA PHE A 130 -1.89 7.86 -0.74
C PHE A 130 -0.66 8.19 0.12
N GLU A 131 0.20 7.20 0.44
CA GLU A 131 1.42 7.39 1.22
C GLU A 131 2.36 8.41 0.56
N VAL A 132 2.51 8.35 -0.79
CA VAL A 132 3.31 9.30 -1.57
C VAL A 132 2.70 10.69 -1.53
N LYS A 133 1.38 10.82 -1.79
CA LYS A 133 0.68 12.11 -1.76
C LYS A 133 0.77 12.76 -0.37
N ALA A 134 0.47 12.02 0.68
CA ALA A 134 0.51 12.53 2.05
C ALA A 134 1.93 12.98 2.45
N ALA A 135 2.96 12.17 2.16
CA ALA A 135 4.34 12.53 2.46
C ALA A 135 4.82 13.75 1.63
N TYR A 136 4.37 13.88 0.38
CA TYR A 136 4.66 15.02 -0.48
C TYR A 136 4.05 16.32 0.08
N TYR A 137 2.77 16.26 0.50
CA TYR A 137 2.09 17.40 1.10
C TYR A 137 2.67 17.78 2.46
N ASP A 138 3.15 16.81 3.27
CA ASP A 138 3.89 17.10 4.50
C ASP A 138 5.21 17.86 4.21
N CYS A 139 5.94 17.47 3.16
CA CYS A 139 7.14 18.18 2.71
C CYS A 139 6.80 19.62 2.27
N TYR A 140 5.72 19.79 1.50
CA TYR A 140 5.21 21.11 1.10
C TYR A 140 4.91 22.00 2.32
N PHE A 141 4.15 21.49 3.28
CA PHE A 141 3.85 22.23 4.51
C PHE A 141 5.11 22.71 5.23
N LEU A 142 6.11 21.83 5.36
CA LEU A 142 7.36 22.20 6.04
C LEU A 142 8.10 23.32 5.31
N GLU A 143 8.17 23.29 3.99
CA GLU A 143 8.80 24.36 3.21
C GLU A 143 8.04 25.68 3.38
N ARG A 144 6.71 25.66 3.29
CA ARG A 144 5.88 26.85 3.51
C ARG A 144 6.00 27.37 4.94
N ALA A 145 5.95 26.49 5.93
CA ALA A 145 6.12 26.90 7.34
C ALA A 145 7.49 27.53 7.61
N ILE A 146 8.55 27.05 6.96
CA ILE A 146 9.88 27.65 7.07
C ILE A 146 9.89 29.05 6.45
N VAL A 147 9.37 29.21 5.22
CA VAL A 147 9.30 30.51 4.54
C VAL A 147 8.54 31.53 5.37
N VAL A 148 7.33 31.17 5.82
CA VAL A 148 6.49 32.01 6.68
C VAL A 148 7.22 32.39 7.97
N SER A 149 7.87 31.42 8.63
CA SER A 149 8.59 31.68 9.88
C SER A 149 9.82 32.59 9.66
N GLU A 150 10.54 32.44 8.55
CA GLU A 150 11.69 33.31 8.19
C GLU A 150 11.24 34.74 7.90
N GLU A 151 10.12 34.95 7.21
CA GLU A 151 9.58 36.29 6.97
C GLU A 151 9.16 36.96 8.27
N ASN A 152 8.50 36.22 9.15
CA ASN A 152 8.06 36.72 10.45
C ASN A 152 9.27 36.97 11.39
N LEU A 153 10.33 36.17 11.33
CA LEU A 153 11.56 36.41 12.09
C LEU A 153 12.21 37.74 11.69
N ARG A 154 12.28 37.99 10.38
CA ARG A 154 12.83 39.28 9.88
C ARG A 154 11.96 40.46 10.34
N LEU A 155 10.64 40.34 10.27
CA LEU A 155 9.75 41.39 10.75
C LEU A 155 9.91 41.66 12.24
N LEU A 156 9.93 40.58 13.05
CA LEU A 156 10.08 40.71 14.52
C LEU A 156 11.46 41.29 14.92
N ALA A 157 12.51 40.89 14.20
CA ALA A 157 13.86 41.47 14.42
C ALA A 157 13.89 42.99 14.13
N HIS A 158 13.23 43.42 13.04
CA HIS A 158 13.09 44.85 12.75
C HIS A 158 12.29 45.59 13.84
N LEU A 159 11.20 44.99 14.31
CA LEU A 159 10.39 45.56 15.40
C LEU A 159 11.22 45.69 16.70
N GLU A 160 12.00 44.67 17.06
CA GLU A 160 12.90 44.72 18.24
C GLU A 160 13.91 45.87 18.13
N GLU A 161 14.53 46.05 16.96
CA GLU A 161 15.48 47.12 16.73
C GLU A 161 14.86 48.50 16.90
N VAL A 162 13.63 48.72 16.39
CA VAL A 162 12.87 49.97 16.58
C VAL A 162 12.57 50.17 18.06
N GLY A 163 12.10 49.15 18.78
CA GLY A 163 11.82 49.24 20.22
C GLY A 163 13.09 49.55 21.04
N ARG A 164 14.21 48.90 20.72
CA ARG A 164 15.53 49.13 21.35
C ARG A 164 16.06 50.55 21.10
N THR A 165 15.85 51.09 19.91
CA THR A 165 16.25 52.45 19.56
C THR A 165 15.47 53.46 20.37
N ARG A 166 14.13 53.30 20.52
CA ARG A 166 13.28 54.15 21.36
C ARG A 166 13.69 54.07 22.84
N TYR A 167 14.00 52.90 23.36
CA TYR A 167 14.48 52.73 24.72
C TYR A 167 15.81 53.52 24.94
N ARG A 168 16.76 53.41 24.00
CA ARG A 168 18.04 54.12 24.09
C ARG A 168 17.89 55.66 24.03
N SER A 169 16.89 56.16 23.32
CA SER A 169 16.57 57.59 23.26
C SER A 169 15.77 58.11 24.45
N GLY A 170 15.40 57.23 25.41
CA GLY A 170 14.61 57.57 26.58
C GLY A 170 13.12 57.76 26.31
N THR A 171 12.64 57.39 25.11
CA THR A 171 11.23 57.53 24.69
C THR A 171 10.45 56.21 24.75
N GLY A 172 11.05 55.14 25.23
CA GLY A 172 10.40 53.81 25.31
C GLY A 172 10.78 53.06 26.58
N GLU A 173 9.95 52.05 26.92
CA GLU A 173 10.19 51.15 28.06
C GLU A 173 11.11 49.97 27.71
N HIS A 174 11.84 49.43 28.70
CA HIS A 174 12.75 48.31 28.51
C HIS A 174 12.01 46.93 28.46
N ALA A 175 10.95 46.78 29.25
CA ALA A 175 10.25 45.49 29.37
C ALA A 175 9.67 44.94 28.05
N PRO A 176 9.08 45.76 27.17
CA PRO A 176 8.63 45.30 25.85
C PRO A 176 9.75 44.85 24.92
N VAL A 177 10.96 45.49 25.01
CA VAL A 177 12.14 45.07 24.23
C VAL A 177 12.60 43.66 24.66
N LEU A 178 12.67 43.41 25.96
CA LEU A 178 12.97 42.06 26.49
C LEU A 178 11.96 41.03 26.03
N LYS A 179 10.66 41.37 25.99
CA LYS A 179 9.62 40.44 25.48
C LYS A 179 9.82 40.13 23.99
N ALA A 180 10.16 41.13 23.17
CA ALA A 180 10.49 40.93 21.76
C ALA A 180 11.70 39.98 21.58
N GLN A 181 12.74 40.12 22.41
CA GLN A 181 13.93 39.25 22.40
C GLN A 181 13.56 37.80 22.77
N VAL A 182 12.65 37.59 23.74
CA VAL A 182 12.14 36.27 24.09
C VAL A 182 11.38 35.67 22.92
N GLU A 183 10.50 36.41 22.26
CA GLU A 183 9.74 35.91 21.10
C GLU A 183 10.67 35.63 19.91
N LEU A 184 11.73 36.44 19.69
CA LEU A 184 12.75 36.12 18.69
C LEU A 184 13.42 34.77 18.97
N GLY A 185 13.86 34.54 20.22
CA GLY A 185 14.48 33.27 20.61
C GLY A 185 13.55 32.07 20.41
N ARG A 186 12.25 32.24 20.73
CA ARG A 186 11.23 31.21 20.48
C ARG A 186 11.06 30.91 18.99
N LEU A 187 10.96 31.93 18.16
CA LEU A 187 10.76 31.77 16.72
C LEU A 187 12.00 31.19 16.04
N GLU A 188 13.23 31.58 16.50
CA GLU A 188 14.49 30.97 16.04
C GLU A 188 14.55 29.47 16.39
N ASP A 189 14.13 29.08 17.59
CA ASP A 189 14.09 27.67 17.99
C ASP A 189 13.05 26.89 17.18
N GLN A 190 11.85 27.45 16.99
CA GLN A 190 10.83 26.87 16.12
C GLN A 190 11.32 26.68 14.69
N LEU A 191 11.97 27.70 14.11
CA LEU A 191 12.54 27.65 12.77
C LEU A 191 13.64 26.56 12.67
N ARG A 192 14.49 26.43 13.69
CA ARG A 192 15.49 25.38 13.78
C ARG A 192 14.84 24.01 13.79
N SER A 193 13.79 23.82 14.58
CA SER A 193 13.01 22.57 14.63
C SER A 193 12.39 22.23 13.27
N LEU A 194 11.73 23.19 12.60
CA LEU A 194 11.16 22.99 11.26
C LEU A 194 12.23 22.58 10.24
N ARG A 195 13.39 23.25 10.24
CA ARG A 195 14.51 22.90 9.35
C ARG A 195 15.06 21.49 9.62
N GLN A 196 15.11 21.07 10.88
CA GLN A 196 15.51 19.70 11.22
C GLN A 196 14.50 18.65 10.76
N GLN A 197 13.20 18.97 10.73
CA GLN A 197 12.14 18.09 10.26
C GLN A 197 12.16 17.85 8.74
N ARG A 198 12.84 18.67 7.95
CA ARG A 198 13.00 18.46 6.50
C ARG A 198 13.59 17.09 6.18
N ARG A 199 14.66 16.70 6.88
CA ARG A 199 15.36 15.44 6.60
C ARG A 199 14.49 14.19 6.83
N PRO A 200 13.81 14.02 7.99
CA PRO A 200 12.91 12.88 8.19
C PRO A 200 11.68 12.91 7.27
N ALA A 201 11.12 14.08 6.95
CA ALA A 201 10.01 14.17 5.99
C ALA A 201 10.44 13.74 4.58
N ALA A 202 11.60 14.22 4.12
CA ALA A 202 12.21 13.80 2.86
C ALA A 202 12.49 12.30 2.84
N ALA A 203 13.02 11.74 3.93
CA ALA A 203 13.29 10.31 4.04
C ALA A 203 12.00 9.47 3.97
N ARG A 204 10.90 9.95 4.57
CA ARG A 204 9.58 9.29 4.48
C ARG A 204 9.05 9.25 3.05
N LEU A 205 9.12 10.36 2.32
CA LEU A 205 8.73 10.40 0.91
C LEU A 205 9.63 9.49 0.06
N ASN A 206 10.95 9.56 0.25
CA ASN A 206 11.90 8.71 -0.46
C ASN A 206 11.69 7.21 -0.19
N ALA A 207 11.31 6.83 1.03
CA ALA A 207 10.94 5.46 1.37
C ALA A 207 9.71 4.99 0.59
N ALA A 208 8.66 5.84 0.49
CA ALA A 208 7.49 5.55 -0.32
C ALA A 208 7.83 5.45 -1.81
N LEU A 209 8.78 6.23 -2.30
CA LEU A 209 9.29 6.16 -3.67
C LEU A 209 10.18 4.93 -3.92
N GLY A 210 10.70 4.29 -2.87
CA GLY A 210 11.63 3.15 -2.99
C GLY A 210 13.03 3.56 -3.41
N ARG A 211 13.51 4.76 -2.98
CA ARG A 211 14.85 5.28 -3.28
C ARG A 211 15.61 5.67 -2.01
N ALA A 212 16.87 6.08 -2.16
CA ALA A 212 17.73 6.45 -1.02
C ALA A 212 17.09 7.57 -0.17
N ALA A 213 17.17 7.45 1.17
CA ALA A 213 16.57 8.41 2.11
C ALA A 213 17.08 9.86 1.94
N THR A 214 18.29 10.02 1.38
CA THR A 214 18.94 11.31 1.16
C THR A 214 18.73 11.90 -0.24
N ALA A 215 17.96 11.20 -1.12
CA ALA A 215 17.69 11.68 -2.46
C ALA A 215 16.98 13.05 -2.42
N PRO A 216 17.32 13.99 -3.31
CA PRO A 216 16.73 15.32 -3.31
C PRO A 216 15.25 15.26 -3.64
N ILE A 217 14.47 16.10 -2.97
CA ILE A 217 13.03 16.26 -3.18
C ILE A 217 12.77 17.69 -3.61
N ALA A 218 11.91 17.84 -4.59
CA ALA A 218 11.36 19.13 -4.98
C ALA A 218 9.87 19.17 -4.63
N VAL A 219 9.44 20.29 -4.09
CA VAL A 219 8.03 20.60 -3.82
C VAL A 219 7.68 21.93 -4.50
N PRO A 220 6.43 22.14 -4.94
CA PRO A 220 6.02 23.37 -5.56
C PRO A 220 5.91 24.49 -4.53
N ASP A 221 5.88 25.74 -4.99
CA ASP A 221 5.68 26.92 -4.13
C ASP A 221 4.21 27.08 -3.70
N SER A 222 3.26 26.45 -4.41
CA SER A 222 1.84 26.50 -4.13
C SER A 222 1.13 25.21 -4.50
N LEU A 223 0.06 24.87 -3.78
CA LEU A 223 -0.81 23.74 -4.12
C LEU A 223 -1.98 24.24 -5.00
N PRO A 224 -2.30 23.57 -6.11
CA PRO A 224 -3.53 23.82 -6.84
C PRO A 224 -4.69 23.32 -5.97
N MET A 225 -5.54 24.23 -5.50
CA MET A 225 -6.71 23.90 -4.69
C MET A 225 -7.95 23.90 -5.59
N ALA A 226 -8.52 22.74 -5.84
CA ALA A 226 -9.84 22.63 -6.43
C ALA A 226 -10.89 22.58 -5.31
N ALA A 227 -11.92 23.43 -5.39
CA ALA A 227 -13.11 23.26 -4.60
C ALA A 227 -13.90 22.11 -5.23
N LEU A 228 -14.02 21.00 -4.52
CA LEU A 228 -14.73 19.82 -4.98
C LEU A 228 -16.03 19.72 -4.18
N ASP A 229 -17.13 19.92 -4.88
CA ASP A 229 -18.47 19.62 -4.37
C ASP A 229 -18.82 18.21 -4.85
N LEU A 230 -18.76 17.23 -3.94
CA LEU A 230 -19.00 15.84 -4.26
C LEU A 230 -20.26 15.37 -3.54
N ASP A 231 -21.12 14.72 -4.30
CA ASP A 231 -22.28 14.03 -3.75
C ASP A 231 -21.79 12.81 -2.94
N GLU A 232 -22.14 12.80 -1.67
CA GLU A 232 -21.79 11.81 -0.69
C GLU A 232 -22.29 10.40 -1.08
N GLU A 233 -23.50 10.32 -1.62
CA GLU A 233 -24.08 9.04 -2.09
C GLU A 233 -23.31 8.49 -3.30
N VAL A 234 -22.90 9.35 -4.23
CA VAL A 234 -22.08 8.93 -5.38
C VAL A 234 -20.74 8.36 -4.92
N LEU A 235 -20.10 8.97 -3.92
CA LEU A 235 -18.84 8.47 -3.38
C LEU A 235 -19.01 7.11 -2.68
N LYS A 236 -20.12 6.92 -1.98
CA LYS A 236 -20.45 5.67 -1.31
C LYS A 236 -20.73 4.54 -2.30
N GLU A 237 -21.51 4.82 -3.35
CA GLU A 237 -21.74 3.86 -4.45
C GLU A 237 -20.42 3.45 -5.13
N ARG A 238 -19.54 4.41 -5.41
CA ARG A 238 -18.22 4.14 -5.99
C ARG A 238 -17.33 3.32 -5.06
N LEU A 239 -17.32 3.62 -3.76
CA LEU A 239 -16.61 2.83 -2.77
C LEU A 239 -17.06 1.36 -2.81
N GLN A 240 -18.37 1.11 -2.79
CA GLN A 240 -18.93 -0.23 -2.84
C GLN A 240 -18.59 -0.96 -4.15
N ALA A 241 -18.61 -0.26 -5.28
CA ALA A 241 -18.31 -0.83 -6.59
C ALA A 241 -16.82 -1.08 -6.84
N ALA A 242 -15.94 -0.14 -6.43
CA ALA A 242 -14.56 -0.09 -6.90
C ALA A 242 -13.50 -0.26 -5.81
N ASN A 243 -13.85 -0.34 -4.51
CA ASN A 243 -12.85 -0.50 -3.47
C ASN A 243 -12.20 -1.89 -3.52
N PRO A 244 -10.86 -2.00 -3.73
CA PRO A 244 -10.21 -3.30 -3.91
C PRO A 244 -10.22 -4.16 -2.64
N THR A 245 -10.26 -3.57 -1.44
CA THR A 245 -10.34 -4.33 -0.19
C THR A 245 -11.70 -4.99 -0.05
N LEU A 246 -12.78 -4.29 -0.42
CA LEU A 246 -14.13 -4.86 -0.43
C LEU A 246 -14.26 -5.94 -1.50
N GLN A 247 -13.76 -5.69 -2.71
CA GLN A 247 -13.74 -6.69 -3.79
C GLN A 247 -12.92 -7.93 -3.42
N MET A 248 -11.82 -7.77 -2.69
CA MET A 248 -11.06 -8.88 -2.13
C MET A 248 -11.92 -9.75 -1.21
N ARG A 249 -12.71 -9.15 -0.30
CA ARG A 249 -13.64 -9.88 0.59
C ARG A 249 -14.73 -10.62 -0.18
N HIS A 250 -15.33 -9.98 -1.18
CA HIS A 250 -16.31 -10.65 -2.06
C HIS A 250 -15.70 -11.85 -2.77
N THR A 251 -14.50 -11.71 -3.31
CA THR A 251 -13.80 -12.80 -4.01
C THR A 251 -13.44 -13.94 -3.05
N GLN A 252 -13.03 -13.63 -1.81
CA GLN A 252 -12.83 -14.63 -0.76
C GLN A 252 -14.11 -15.40 -0.44
N ALA A 253 -15.25 -14.72 -0.32
CA ALA A 253 -16.53 -15.36 -0.08
C ALA A 253 -16.93 -16.30 -1.24
N ARG A 254 -16.65 -15.90 -2.51
CA ARG A 254 -16.85 -16.78 -3.69
C ARG A 254 -15.94 -18.01 -3.64
N ALA A 255 -14.66 -17.85 -3.26
CA ALA A 255 -13.76 -18.99 -3.08
C ALA A 255 -14.28 -19.98 -2.03
N GLN A 256 -14.81 -19.48 -0.90
CA GLN A 256 -15.40 -20.32 0.15
C GLN A 256 -16.69 -21.02 -0.32
N SER A 257 -17.51 -20.38 -1.14
CA SER A 257 -18.67 -21.01 -1.76
C SER A 257 -18.28 -22.20 -2.63
N LEU A 258 -17.26 -22.06 -3.47
CA LEU A 258 -16.68 -23.16 -4.25
C LEU A 258 -16.09 -24.26 -3.34
N GLY A 259 -15.55 -23.88 -2.18
CA GLY A 259 -15.10 -24.80 -1.15
C GLY A 259 -16.21 -25.67 -0.60
N VAL A 260 -17.44 -25.14 -0.42
CA VAL A 260 -18.62 -25.92 -0.04
C VAL A 260 -18.98 -26.92 -1.13
N GLU A 261 -18.98 -26.50 -2.40
CA GLU A 261 -19.24 -27.42 -3.53
C GLU A 261 -18.20 -28.55 -3.59
N LEU A 262 -16.91 -28.22 -3.37
CA LEU A 262 -15.84 -29.21 -3.35
C LEU A 262 -16.00 -30.19 -2.17
N ALA A 263 -16.39 -29.71 -0.98
CA ALA A 263 -16.66 -30.57 0.18
C ALA A 263 -17.80 -31.55 -0.11
N GLY A 264 -18.88 -31.12 -0.80
CA GLY A 264 -19.94 -31.98 -1.27
C GLY A 264 -19.45 -33.04 -2.27
N LYS A 265 -18.42 -32.74 -3.09
CA LYS A 265 -17.83 -33.73 -4.01
C LYS A 265 -16.98 -34.80 -3.30
N GLN A 266 -16.57 -34.61 -2.05
CA GLN A 266 -15.80 -35.60 -1.30
C GLN A 266 -16.64 -36.85 -0.94
N PHE A 267 -17.95 -36.78 -1.01
CA PHE A 267 -18.83 -37.96 -0.85
C PHE A 267 -18.78 -38.95 -2.03
N TYR A 268 -18.09 -38.60 -3.11
CA TYR A 268 -17.95 -39.45 -4.29
C TYR A 268 -16.56 -40.08 -4.35
N PRO A 269 -16.50 -41.40 -4.74
CA PRO A 269 -15.22 -42.13 -4.77
C PRO A 269 -14.31 -41.67 -5.92
N ASP A 270 -13.00 -41.68 -5.70
CA ASP A 270 -12.03 -41.53 -6.76
C ASP A 270 -11.70 -42.93 -7.32
N LEU A 271 -11.42 -43.02 -8.63
CA LEU A 271 -11.07 -44.25 -9.34
C LEU A 271 -9.57 -44.29 -9.56
N THR A 272 -8.90 -45.35 -9.12
CA THR A 272 -7.52 -45.64 -9.50
C THR A 272 -7.49 -46.84 -10.41
N VAL A 273 -6.90 -46.69 -11.59
CA VAL A 273 -6.66 -47.78 -12.52
C VAL A 273 -5.19 -48.11 -12.48
N SER A 274 -4.83 -49.39 -12.34
CA SER A 274 -3.45 -49.83 -12.40
C SER A 274 -3.27 -51.01 -13.35
N LEU A 275 -2.04 -51.12 -13.88
CA LEU A 275 -1.59 -52.19 -14.69
C LEU A 275 -0.31 -52.75 -14.04
N ASP A 276 -0.34 -54.04 -13.69
CA ASP A 276 0.72 -54.76 -13.00
C ASP A 276 1.28 -55.82 -13.91
N TYR A 277 2.59 -55.82 -14.11
CA TYR A 277 3.37 -56.86 -14.79
C TYR A 277 4.23 -57.56 -13.77
N ILE A 278 4.14 -58.88 -13.72
CA ILE A 278 4.94 -59.72 -12.82
C ILE A 278 5.86 -60.58 -13.67
N HIS A 279 7.16 -60.45 -13.40
CA HIS A 279 8.16 -61.29 -14.03
C HIS A 279 8.31 -62.60 -13.25
N ILE A 280 8.12 -63.70 -13.95
CA ILE A 280 8.26 -65.06 -13.44
C ILE A 280 9.55 -65.65 -14.05
N GLY A 281 10.46 -66.10 -13.20
CA GLY A 281 11.66 -66.81 -13.62
C GLY A 281 11.39 -68.19 -14.26
N ASP A 282 12.45 -68.86 -14.68
CA ASP A 282 12.41 -70.25 -15.21
C ASP A 282 11.43 -70.50 -16.37
N ARG A 283 11.31 -69.56 -17.33
CA ARG A 283 10.43 -69.63 -18.51
C ARG A 283 8.94 -69.63 -18.19
N GLY A 284 8.53 -69.15 -17.01
CA GLY A 284 7.12 -68.95 -16.68
C GLY A 284 6.44 -67.89 -17.54
N GLU A 285 5.12 -68.02 -17.71
CA GLU A 285 4.31 -66.99 -18.36
C GLU A 285 4.19 -65.80 -17.41
N ASN A 286 4.61 -64.61 -17.88
CA ASN A 286 4.56 -63.35 -17.12
C ASN A 286 3.11 -62.80 -17.12
N PRO A 287 2.40 -62.81 -15.98
CA PRO A 287 1.07 -62.31 -15.93
C PRO A 287 0.99 -60.79 -16.05
N LEU A 288 0.01 -60.29 -16.79
CA LEU A 288 -0.36 -58.91 -16.87
C LEU A 288 -1.74 -58.77 -16.21
N MET A 289 -1.87 -57.93 -15.18
CA MET A 289 -3.10 -57.75 -14.43
C MET A 289 -3.54 -56.29 -14.48
N ALA A 290 -4.78 -56.04 -14.91
CA ALA A 290 -5.39 -54.76 -14.78
C ALA A 290 -6.29 -54.72 -13.52
N MET A 291 -6.14 -53.65 -12.72
CA MET A 291 -6.96 -53.45 -11.51
C MET A 291 -7.65 -52.12 -11.53
N ALA A 292 -8.87 -52.08 -10.97
CA ALA A 292 -9.59 -50.86 -10.68
C ALA A 292 -9.83 -50.79 -9.17
N THR A 293 -9.43 -49.70 -8.55
CA THR A 293 -9.58 -49.47 -7.11
C THR A 293 -10.43 -48.23 -6.87
N LEU A 294 -11.44 -48.34 -6.01
CA LEU A 294 -12.33 -47.25 -5.60
C LEU A 294 -12.14 -46.99 -4.10
N ASN A 295 -11.96 -45.73 -3.72
CA ASN A 295 -12.03 -45.33 -2.32
C ASN A 295 -13.49 -45.04 -1.94
N LEU A 296 -14.09 -45.92 -1.16
CA LEU A 296 -15.49 -45.77 -0.75
C LEU A 296 -15.61 -44.88 0.49
N PRO A 297 -16.35 -43.76 0.44
CA PRO A 297 -16.53 -42.85 1.57
C PRO A 297 -17.52 -43.42 2.60
N LEU A 298 -17.14 -44.45 3.34
CA LEU A 298 -17.99 -45.14 4.30
C LEU A 298 -18.21 -44.36 5.60
N TRP A 299 -17.21 -43.58 6.02
CA TRP A 299 -17.22 -42.80 7.25
C TRP A 299 -17.93 -41.45 7.06
N ARG A 300 -19.24 -41.50 6.78
CA ARG A 300 -20.05 -40.31 6.40
C ARG A 300 -19.97 -39.16 7.37
N SER A 301 -19.86 -39.43 8.69
CA SER A 301 -19.77 -38.41 9.72
C SER A 301 -18.58 -37.45 9.53
N SER A 302 -17.43 -37.96 9.04
CA SER A 302 -16.26 -37.16 8.74
C SER A 302 -16.50 -36.24 7.54
N TYR A 303 -17.13 -36.73 6.47
CA TYR A 303 -17.46 -35.91 5.30
C TYR A 303 -18.53 -34.88 5.60
N GLU A 304 -19.54 -35.20 6.40
CA GLU A 304 -20.58 -34.27 6.87
C GLU A 304 -19.97 -33.17 7.78
N ALA A 305 -19.00 -33.54 8.61
CA ALA A 305 -18.26 -32.54 9.41
C ALA A 305 -17.44 -31.60 8.52
N GLY A 306 -16.77 -32.12 7.48
CA GLY A 306 -16.05 -31.33 6.48
C GLY A 306 -16.96 -30.37 5.72
N GLU A 307 -18.13 -30.85 5.26
CA GLU A 307 -19.13 -30.01 4.58
C GLU A 307 -19.68 -28.91 5.51
N ARG A 308 -20.00 -29.26 6.78
CA ARG A 308 -20.43 -28.27 7.78
C ARG A 308 -19.36 -27.22 8.03
N ALA A 309 -18.09 -27.61 8.15
CA ALA A 309 -16.98 -26.69 8.31
C ALA A 309 -16.86 -25.73 7.13
N ALA A 310 -16.98 -26.25 5.89
CA ALA A 310 -16.97 -25.41 4.69
C ALA A 310 -18.14 -24.42 4.65
N LYS A 311 -19.36 -24.84 5.01
CA LYS A 311 -20.55 -23.96 5.10
C LYS A 311 -20.35 -22.85 6.13
N LEU A 312 -19.83 -23.17 7.31
CA LEU A 312 -19.54 -22.19 8.36
C LEU A 312 -18.43 -21.22 7.93
N SER A 313 -17.41 -21.70 7.23
CA SER A 313 -16.35 -20.86 6.65
C SER A 313 -16.90 -19.88 5.60
N HIS A 314 -17.81 -20.34 4.74
CA HIS A 314 -18.50 -19.47 3.78
C HIS A 314 -19.37 -18.43 4.49
N GLN A 315 -20.14 -18.83 5.50
CA GLN A 315 -20.95 -17.91 6.32
C GLN A 315 -20.06 -16.86 7.02
N ALA A 316 -18.93 -17.26 7.59
CA ALA A 316 -17.98 -16.34 8.19
C ALA A 316 -17.40 -15.34 7.17
N ALA A 317 -17.12 -15.81 5.93
CA ALA A 317 -16.66 -14.94 4.86
C ALA A 317 -17.70 -13.89 4.45
N LEU A 318 -18.98 -14.25 4.40
CA LEU A 318 -20.09 -13.31 4.13
C LEU A 318 -20.22 -12.25 5.23
N GLN A 319 -20.10 -12.64 6.51
CA GLN A 319 -20.07 -11.67 7.61
C GLN A 319 -18.86 -10.76 7.53
N GLY A 320 -17.70 -11.29 7.08
CA GLY A 320 -16.50 -10.51 6.84
C GLY A 320 -16.64 -9.49 5.69
N VAL A 321 -17.51 -9.72 4.72
CA VAL A 321 -17.87 -8.72 3.69
C VAL A 321 -18.65 -7.57 4.33
N ALA A 322 -19.71 -7.90 5.11
CA ALA A 322 -20.54 -6.88 5.74
C ALA A 322 -19.75 -6.02 6.76
N ASP A 323 -18.87 -6.64 7.54
CA ASP A 323 -17.99 -5.95 8.49
C ASP A 323 -17.05 -4.98 7.76
N GLU A 324 -16.41 -5.43 6.67
CA GLU A 324 -15.51 -4.61 5.86
C GLU A 324 -16.25 -3.43 5.20
N GLU A 325 -17.47 -3.66 4.69
CA GLU A 325 -18.31 -2.62 4.11
C GLU A 325 -18.63 -1.53 5.14
N ASN A 326 -19.11 -1.93 6.33
CA ASN A 326 -19.43 -1.01 7.41
C ASN A 326 -18.19 -0.20 7.84
N ARG A 327 -17.03 -0.84 7.92
CA ARG A 327 -15.76 -0.19 8.27
C ARG A 327 -15.36 0.86 7.22
N LEU A 328 -15.44 0.50 5.95
CA LEU A 328 -15.07 1.41 4.85
C LEU A 328 -16.02 2.60 4.73
N VAL A 329 -17.32 2.39 4.94
CA VAL A 329 -18.30 3.48 4.99
C VAL A 329 -17.99 4.44 6.14
N ALA A 330 -17.70 3.91 7.33
CA ALA A 330 -17.32 4.76 8.47
C ALA A 330 -16.00 5.53 8.22
N GLU A 331 -15.01 4.92 7.56
CA GLU A 331 -13.78 5.59 7.16
C GLU A 331 -14.03 6.70 6.13
N LEU A 332 -14.93 6.47 5.16
CA LEU A 332 -15.32 7.49 4.19
C LEU A 332 -16.01 8.68 4.86
N GLU A 333 -16.96 8.45 5.74
CA GLU A 333 -17.65 9.50 6.51
C GLU A 333 -16.64 10.36 7.31
N LEU A 334 -15.68 9.72 7.96
CA LEU A 334 -14.63 10.43 8.69
C LEU A 334 -13.74 11.25 7.75
N ALA A 335 -13.37 10.70 6.58
CA ALA A 335 -12.55 11.39 5.60
C ALA A 335 -13.29 12.61 5.01
N LEU A 336 -14.58 12.47 4.72
CA LEU A 336 -15.44 13.56 4.25
C LEU A 336 -15.58 14.67 5.30
N TYR A 337 -15.81 14.30 6.56
CA TYR A 337 -15.84 15.28 7.66
C TYR A 337 -14.53 16.08 7.73
N LYS A 338 -13.37 15.38 7.76
CA LYS A 338 -12.05 16.02 7.83
C LYS A 338 -11.79 16.92 6.64
N GLN A 339 -12.20 16.50 5.44
CA GLN A 339 -12.07 17.29 4.22
C GLN A 339 -12.89 18.59 4.29
N ARG A 340 -14.16 18.52 4.71
CA ARG A 340 -15.03 19.69 4.88
C ARG A 340 -14.53 20.63 5.97
N ASP A 341 -14.04 20.10 7.08
CA ASP A 341 -13.46 20.88 8.16
C ASP A 341 -12.19 21.62 7.70
N ALA A 342 -11.27 20.92 7.02
CA ALA A 342 -10.05 21.53 6.48
C ALA A 342 -10.36 22.61 5.43
N GLN A 343 -11.34 22.36 4.55
CA GLN A 343 -11.82 23.34 3.57
C GLN A 343 -12.41 24.58 4.24
N SER A 344 -13.26 24.39 5.24
CA SER A 344 -13.90 25.49 6.00
C SER A 344 -12.88 26.33 6.74
N ARG A 345 -11.87 25.67 7.37
CA ARG A 345 -10.75 26.36 8.03
C ARG A 345 -9.92 27.16 7.03
N SER A 346 -9.54 26.56 5.90
CA SER A 346 -8.77 27.21 4.85
C SER A 346 -9.49 28.48 4.36
N ALA A 347 -10.79 28.39 4.10
CA ALA A 347 -11.61 29.54 3.70
C ALA A 347 -11.68 30.61 4.81
N LEU A 348 -11.90 30.22 6.07
CA LEU A 348 -11.95 31.14 7.21
C LEU A 348 -10.64 31.92 7.37
N TYR A 349 -9.50 31.23 7.31
CA TYR A 349 -8.20 31.90 7.40
C TYR A 349 -7.96 32.82 6.21
N ARG A 350 -8.15 32.36 4.98
CA ARG A 350 -7.92 33.15 3.77
C ARG A 350 -8.81 34.37 3.68
N ASP A 351 -10.13 34.20 3.90
CA ASP A 351 -11.11 35.22 3.56
C ASP A 351 -11.43 36.17 4.74
N SER A 352 -11.09 35.80 5.97
CA SER A 352 -11.43 36.57 7.16
C SER A 352 -10.28 36.85 8.12
N LEU A 353 -9.61 35.79 8.62
CA LEU A 353 -8.67 35.95 9.74
C LEU A 353 -7.35 36.57 9.31
N LEU A 354 -6.77 36.16 8.19
CA LEU A 354 -5.51 36.73 7.68
C LEU A 354 -5.62 38.20 7.32
N PRO A 355 -6.64 38.64 6.52
CA PRO A 355 -6.80 40.07 6.22
C PRO A 355 -6.98 40.91 7.48
N LYS A 356 -7.71 40.40 8.47
CA LYS A 356 -7.94 41.11 9.75
C LYS A 356 -6.68 41.19 10.60
N ALA A 357 -5.88 40.11 10.67
CA ALA A 357 -4.63 40.09 11.40
C ALA A 357 -3.59 41.02 10.76
N GLU A 358 -3.48 41.06 9.43
CA GLU A 358 -2.65 42.01 8.69
C GLU A 358 -3.06 43.45 8.94
N GLN A 359 -4.37 43.71 8.87
CA GLN A 359 -4.92 45.05 9.19
C GLN A 359 -4.62 45.43 10.65
N ALA A 360 -4.81 44.51 11.60
CA ALA A 360 -4.54 44.74 13.02
C ALA A 360 -3.06 45.08 13.24
N LEU A 361 -2.16 44.31 12.64
CA LEU A 361 -0.72 44.59 12.72
C LEU A 361 -0.38 45.95 12.14
N ASN A 362 -0.88 46.30 10.95
CA ASN A 362 -0.66 47.60 10.30
C ASN A 362 -1.17 48.79 11.14
N VAL A 363 -2.38 48.66 11.71
CA VAL A 363 -2.97 49.69 12.57
C VAL A 363 -2.18 49.88 13.86
N THR A 364 -1.77 48.76 14.50
CA THR A 364 -1.02 48.75 15.74
C THR A 364 0.39 49.33 15.54
N GLN A 365 1.05 49.00 14.42
CA GLN A 365 2.37 49.55 14.06
C GLN A 365 2.27 51.10 13.84
N ARG A 366 1.26 51.57 13.14
CA ARG A 366 1.01 53.03 12.92
C ARG A 366 0.72 53.72 14.23
N ALA A 367 -0.09 53.14 15.09
CA ALA A 367 -0.44 53.70 16.40
C ALA A 367 0.81 53.78 17.30
N PHE A 368 1.67 52.74 17.29
CA PHE A 368 2.94 52.72 17.98
C PHE A 368 3.91 53.79 17.42
N ALA A 369 3.97 53.94 16.11
CA ALA A 369 4.81 54.99 15.51
C ALA A 369 4.37 56.42 15.94
N ALA A 370 3.06 56.60 16.22
CA ALA A 370 2.48 57.85 16.66
C ALA A 370 2.38 58.00 18.21
N ASP A 371 3.05 57.15 19.00
CA ASP A 371 2.99 57.08 20.47
C ASP A 371 1.56 56.92 21.06
N ARG A 372 0.67 56.25 20.31
CA ARG A 372 -0.72 56.01 20.70
C ARG A 372 -1.00 54.54 21.09
N SER A 373 0.00 53.67 21.01
CA SER A 373 -0.13 52.25 21.35
C SER A 373 1.18 51.75 21.99
N ASP A 374 1.06 50.74 22.84
CA ASP A 374 2.18 50.04 23.44
C ASP A 374 2.84 49.13 22.41
N PHE A 375 4.16 49.00 22.52
CA PHE A 375 4.98 48.08 21.72
C PHE A 375 4.55 46.61 21.91
N LEU A 376 4.04 46.21 23.08
CA LEU A 376 3.50 44.90 23.37
C LEU A 376 2.35 44.54 22.44
N ALA A 377 1.47 45.49 22.12
CA ALA A 377 0.36 45.27 21.21
C ALA A 377 0.84 44.95 19.78
N VAL A 378 1.99 45.53 19.34
CA VAL A 378 2.56 45.20 18.02
C VAL A 378 3.12 43.79 18.01
N ILE A 379 3.79 43.35 19.08
CA ILE A 379 4.34 42.00 19.20
C ILE A 379 3.20 40.96 19.22
N ASP A 380 2.09 41.21 19.95
CA ASP A 380 0.96 40.33 20.02
C ASP A 380 0.20 40.23 18.68
N ALA A 381 0.05 41.35 17.97
CA ALA A 381 -0.53 41.37 16.62
C ALA A 381 0.33 40.59 15.61
N GLN A 382 1.66 40.74 15.67
CA GLN A 382 2.60 39.99 14.82
C GLN A 382 2.55 38.50 15.12
N ARG A 383 2.52 38.11 16.41
CA ARG A 383 2.38 36.70 16.79
C ARG A 383 1.07 36.07 16.28
N THR A 384 -0.03 36.80 16.38
CA THR A 384 -1.33 36.35 15.85
C THR A 384 -1.29 36.17 14.34
N LEU A 385 -0.64 37.08 13.61
CA LEU A 385 -0.49 36.96 12.16
C LEU A 385 0.31 35.71 11.79
N LEU A 386 1.45 35.45 12.44
CA LEU A 386 2.26 34.26 12.23
C LEU A 386 1.44 32.96 12.48
N GLU A 387 0.70 32.93 13.61
CA GLU A 387 -0.15 31.78 13.95
C GLU A 387 -1.19 31.51 12.87
N PHE A 388 -1.86 32.55 12.37
CA PHE A 388 -2.87 32.39 11.32
C PHE A 388 -2.27 32.02 9.96
N GLN A 389 -1.08 32.51 9.61
CA GLN A 389 -0.38 32.12 8.40
C GLN A 389 0.00 30.63 8.43
N LEU A 390 0.57 30.15 9.54
CA LEU A 390 0.92 28.75 9.71
C LEU A 390 -0.32 27.83 9.73
N ALA A 391 -1.40 28.29 10.38
CA ALA A 391 -2.66 27.56 10.42
C ALA A 391 -3.34 27.47 9.04
N TYR A 392 -3.23 28.52 8.23
CA TYR A 392 -3.70 28.51 6.85
C TYR A 392 -2.95 27.50 5.98
N GLU A 393 -1.61 27.53 5.99
CA GLU A 393 -0.76 26.57 5.25
C GLU A 393 -1.06 25.13 5.70
N ARG A 394 -1.30 24.90 7.01
CA ARG A 394 -1.68 23.59 7.53
C ARG A 394 -3.06 23.18 7.04
N ALA A 395 -4.06 24.06 7.06
CA ALA A 395 -5.41 23.75 6.60
C ALA A 395 -5.45 23.40 5.10
N GLN A 396 -4.65 24.09 4.26
CA GLN A 396 -4.51 23.75 2.85
C GLN A 396 -3.89 22.36 2.66
N THR A 397 -2.84 22.08 3.41
CA THR A 397 -2.17 20.76 3.35
C THR A 397 -3.11 19.65 3.79
N ASP A 398 -3.82 19.83 4.90
CA ASP A 398 -4.80 18.87 5.41
C ASP A 398 -5.90 18.61 4.40
N GLN A 399 -6.40 19.65 3.73
CA GLN A 399 -7.38 19.51 2.66
C GLN A 399 -6.86 18.61 1.53
N ALA A 400 -5.63 18.79 1.08
CA ALA A 400 -5.04 17.97 0.04
C ALA A 400 -4.80 16.50 0.49
N VAL A 401 -4.39 16.29 1.74
CA VAL A 401 -4.18 14.96 2.32
C VAL A 401 -5.51 14.20 2.47
N HIS A 402 -6.55 14.86 3.02
CA HIS A 402 -7.86 14.21 3.20
C HIS A 402 -8.53 13.93 1.88
N TRP A 403 -8.29 14.77 0.87
CA TRP A 403 -8.71 14.46 -0.49
C TRP A 403 -8.06 13.19 -1.02
N ALA A 404 -6.75 13.06 -0.88
CA ALA A 404 -6.04 11.83 -1.26
C ALA A 404 -6.51 10.59 -0.46
N GLU A 405 -6.99 10.76 0.78
CA GLU A 405 -7.60 9.70 1.59
C GLU A 405 -8.94 9.24 0.99
N ILE A 406 -9.79 10.18 0.54
CA ILE A 406 -11.03 9.87 -0.16
C ILE A 406 -10.77 9.13 -1.48
N GLU A 407 -9.82 9.60 -2.31
CA GLU A 407 -9.45 8.92 -3.55
C GLU A 407 -8.99 7.45 -3.32
N LYS A 408 -8.21 7.21 -2.27
CA LYS A 408 -7.81 5.86 -1.87
C LYS A 408 -9.01 4.97 -1.56
N LEU A 409 -10.02 5.51 -0.87
CA LEU A 409 -11.22 4.77 -0.45
C LEU A 409 -12.17 4.49 -1.60
N VAL A 410 -12.45 5.52 -2.41
CA VAL A 410 -13.39 5.44 -3.54
C VAL A 410 -12.81 4.71 -4.75
N GLY A 411 -11.48 4.73 -4.87
CA GLY A 411 -10.85 3.89 -5.86
C GLY A 411 -10.50 4.54 -7.19
N GLU A 412 -10.72 5.83 -7.35
CA GLU A 412 -10.48 6.58 -8.59
C GLU A 412 -9.62 7.82 -8.35
N PRO A 413 -8.76 8.23 -9.31
CA PRO A 413 -8.06 9.51 -9.25
C PRO A 413 -9.05 10.68 -9.39
N THR A 414 -8.70 11.82 -8.81
CA THR A 414 -9.50 13.07 -8.81
C THR A 414 -9.99 13.50 -10.18
N GLU A 415 -9.20 13.28 -11.22
CA GLU A 415 -9.51 13.69 -12.60
C GLU A 415 -10.69 12.89 -13.21
N GLU A 416 -10.94 11.67 -12.73
CA GLU A 416 -12.05 10.82 -13.17
C GLU A 416 -13.33 11.04 -12.36
N ILE A 417 -13.20 11.56 -11.13
CA ILE A 417 -14.34 11.85 -10.26
C ILE A 417 -15.10 13.12 -10.74
N GLN A 418 -14.43 13.99 -11.48
CA GLN A 418 -15.00 15.25 -12.01
C GLN A 418 -15.74 15.11 -13.35
N ARG A 419 -15.72 13.92 -13.98
CA ARG A 419 -16.42 13.62 -15.24
C ARG A 419 -17.72 12.86 -14.98
#